data_c277393fac0bfc046859886a319e504e
#
_entry.id   c277393fac0bfc046859886a319e504e
#
_cell.length_a   1.000
_cell.length_b   1.000
_cell.length_c   1.000
_cell.angle_alpha   90.00
_cell.angle_beta   90.00
_cell.angle_gamma   90.00
#
_symmetry.space_group_name_H-M   'P 1'
#
loop_
_entity.id
_entity.type
_entity.pdbx_description
1 polymer ?
#
loop_
_entity_poly.entity_id
_entity_poly.type
_entity_poly.pdbx_seq_one_letter_code
_entity_poly.pdbx_strand_id
1 'polypeptide(L)'
;IAKEKGALFLFSGAELVFLQIKRFEDMNFVLSSHLATHRLASPRHNSGGWWTVLLCSLLCALPLSARNRVADAMESGEMEVLLSKTAAWTSTPVELMADPAVPTAQPAMVVIAADGKETEETGYDGSAPLRVRFEARATDYGTRTPLYEWQFHREGSSAPFLVRYDANTGYEFTESGTFTVRLLVSFVENGDTVTYTQNDAFRIAISESKLEFPNAFTPNGDGINDVFKAKEGYKSIVRFRALIFNRWGRKVYEWNDPAGGWDGRIGSAEAPDGAYYLNVEARGADGRNYHIKKTINLLRRFDEQQSGGTH
;
A
#
# COMPACT_ATOMS: atom_id res chain seq x y z
N ILE A 1 -41.30 18.80 1.59
CA ILE A 1 -41.44 17.47 2.22
C ILE A 1 -41.30 16.47 1.08
N ALA A 2 -40.13 15.90 0.93
CA ALA A 2 -39.92 14.79 0.02
C ALA A 2 -39.92 13.50 0.86
N LYS A 3 -40.79 12.57 0.50
CA LYS A 3 -40.98 11.30 1.18
C LYS A 3 -40.29 10.22 0.36
N GLU A 4 -39.04 9.89 0.70
CA GLU A 4 -38.42 8.65 0.25
C GLU A 4 -38.14 7.76 1.46
N LYS A 5 -38.81 6.61 1.45
CA LYS A 5 -38.56 5.43 2.30
C LYS A 5 -38.19 5.71 3.77
N GLY A 6 -39.12 6.33 4.51
CA GLY A 6 -39.06 6.33 5.98
C GLY A 6 -38.05 7.29 6.62
N ALA A 7 -37.55 8.27 5.91
CA ALA A 7 -36.72 9.34 6.47
C ALA A 7 -37.45 10.65 6.51
N LEU A 8 -37.48 11.33 7.66
CA LEU A 8 -38.01 12.67 7.84
C LEU A 8 -36.83 13.64 8.06
N PHE A 9 -36.74 14.66 7.19
CA PHE A 9 -35.75 15.73 7.32
C PHE A 9 -36.30 16.91 8.10
N LEU A 10 -35.69 17.28 9.20
CA LEU A 10 -36.00 18.48 9.98
C LEU A 10 -34.84 19.44 9.92
N PHE A 11 -35.10 20.69 9.49
CA PHE A 11 -34.09 21.75 9.51
C PHE A 11 -34.29 22.61 10.77
N SER A 12 -33.28 22.72 11.61
CA SER A 12 -33.22 23.65 12.72
C SER A 12 -31.98 24.54 12.54
N GLY A 13 -32.24 25.74 12.04
CA GLY A 13 -31.44 26.97 12.16
C GLY A 13 -29.94 26.96 11.99
N ALA A 14 -29.26 25.97 11.47
CA ALA A 14 -27.86 25.86 10.99
C ALA A 14 -27.32 24.44 10.92
N GLU A 15 -28.08 23.40 11.33
CA GLU A 15 -27.61 22.01 11.31
C GLU A 15 -28.69 21.07 10.74
N LEU A 16 -28.25 20.10 9.95
CA LEU A 16 -29.09 19.06 9.36
C LEU A 16 -29.16 17.90 10.36
N VAL A 17 -30.33 17.65 10.95
CA VAL A 17 -30.55 16.49 11.83
C VAL A 17 -31.26 15.40 11.05
N PHE A 18 -30.61 14.26 10.90
CA PHE A 18 -31.18 13.07 10.28
C PHE A 18 -31.97 12.28 11.31
N LEU A 19 -33.25 12.08 11.09
CA LEU A 19 -34.12 11.17 11.85
C LEU A 19 -34.49 9.98 10.98
N GLN A 20 -33.94 8.81 11.28
CA GLN A 20 -34.30 7.58 10.59
C GLN A 20 -35.40 6.87 11.39
N ILE A 21 -36.62 6.80 10.85
CA ILE A 21 -37.73 6.10 11.48
C ILE A 21 -37.76 4.64 10.98
N LYS A 22 -37.35 3.72 11.84
CA LYS A 22 -37.47 2.27 11.60
C LYS A 22 -38.78 1.79 12.19
N ARG A 23 -39.76 1.48 11.34
CA ARG A 23 -41.09 0.86 11.60
C ARG A 23 -41.92 1.40 12.78
N PHE A 24 -43.19 1.70 12.48
CA PHE A 24 -44.21 2.27 13.38
C PHE A 24 -44.71 1.28 14.49
N GLU A 25 -44.24 0.07 14.58
CA GLU A 25 -44.76 -0.98 15.48
C GLU A 25 -43.92 -1.24 16.74
N ASP A 26 -42.65 -0.80 16.77
CA ASP A 26 -41.81 -0.91 17.98
C ASP A 26 -41.27 0.48 18.34
N MET A 27 -41.90 1.10 19.38
CA MET A 27 -41.50 2.44 19.87
C MET A 27 -40.18 2.38 20.65
N ASN A 28 -39.08 2.13 19.97
CA ASN A 28 -37.73 2.47 20.42
C ASN A 28 -37.12 3.49 19.43
N PHE A 29 -37.10 4.75 19.84
CA PHE A 29 -36.48 5.83 19.07
C PHE A 29 -34.95 5.71 19.24
N VAL A 30 -34.24 5.40 18.17
CA VAL A 30 -32.78 5.60 18.08
C VAL A 30 -32.56 6.93 17.35
N LEU A 31 -32.11 7.94 18.08
CA LEU A 31 -31.62 9.20 17.50
C LEU A 31 -30.16 8.99 17.05
N SER A 32 -29.95 8.88 15.74
CA SER A 32 -28.62 8.98 15.16
C SER A 32 -28.39 10.39 14.63
N SER A 33 -27.53 11.17 15.29
CA SER A 33 -27.15 12.50 14.85
C SER A 33 -25.79 12.43 14.14
N HIS A 34 -25.81 12.51 12.79
CA HIS A 34 -24.60 12.82 12.02
C HIS A 34 -24.48 14.35 11.87
N LEU A 35 -23.57 14.95 12.63
CA LEU A 35 -23.17 16.34 12.44
C LEU A 35 -22.25 16.48 11.22
N ALA A 36 -22.80 16.97 10.09
CA ALA A 36 -21.99 17.45 8.99
C ALA A 36 -21.98 18.98 9.02
N THR A 37 -20.90 19.60 9.48
CA THR A 37 -20.74 21.07 9.49
C THR A 37 -20.40 21.58 8.09
N HIS A 38 -21.40 22.07 7.34
CA HIS A 38 -21.19 22.98 6.21
C HIS A 38 -21.56 24.41 6.63
N ARG A 39 -20.55 25.28 6.74
CA ARG A 39 -20.76 26.73 6.89
C ARG A 39 -21.38 27.29 5.62
N LEU A 40 -22.63 27.77 5.73
CA LEU A 40 -23.23 28.66 4.76
C LEU A 40 -23.45 30.04 5.40
N ALA A 41 -23.05 31.05 4.66
CA ALA A 41 -23.13 32.43 5.05
C ALA A 41 -24.56 32.88 5.39
N SER A 42 -24.70 33.65 6.47
CA SER A 42 -25.96 34.15 6.98
C SER A 42 -26.59 35.26 6.11
N PRO A 43 -27.91 35.33 6.01
CA PRO A 43 -28.61 36.62 6.04
C PRO A 43 -29.45 36.78 7.31
N ARG A 44 -29.35 37.96 7.89
CA ARG A 44 -30.17 38.43 9.00
C ARG A 44 -31.64 38.50 8.57
N HIS A 45 -32.58 37.89 9.30
CA HIS A 45 -33.86 38.54 9.69
C HIS A 45 -34.72 37.67 10.64
N ASN A 46 -35.21 38.33 11.68
CA ASN A 46 -36.45 38.21 12.46
C ASN A 46 -36.94 36.81 12.94
N SER A 47 -36.75 36.54 14.22
CA SER A 47 -36.88 35.22 14.85
C SER A 47 -38.19 34.96 15.63
N GLY A 48 -39.31 35.51 15.21
CA GLY A 48 -40.58 35.38 15.96
C GLY A 48 -41.60 34.32 15.48
N GLY A 49 -41.51 33.88 14.24
CA GLY A 49 -42.62 33.10 13.65
C GLY A 49 -42.40 31.58 13.51
N TRP A 50 -41.20 31.08 13.73
CA TRP A 50 -40.86 29.67 13.44
C TRP A 50 -41.05 28.73 14.63
N TRP A 51 -41.02 29.24 15.83
CA TRP A 51 -41.21 28.43 17.05
C TRP A 51 -42.66 27.95 17.21
N THR A 52 -43.63 28.74 16.76
CA THR A 52 -45.05 28.36 16.82
C THR A 52 -45.41 27.25 15.83
N VAL A 53 -44.78 27.21 14.66
CA VAL A 53 -45.01 26.13 13.66
C VAL A 53 -44.38 24.81 14.11
N LEU A 54 -43.21 24.84 14.77
CA LEU A 54 -42.55 23.65 15.33
C LEU A 54 -43.34 23.06 16.51
N LEU A 55 -43.89 23.92 17.41
CA LEU A 55 -44.69 23.43 18.54
C LEU A 55 -46.02 22.83 18.06
N CYS A 56 -46.68 23.39 17.03
CA CYS A 56 -47.90 22.83 16.48
C CYS A 56 -47.68 21.47 15.77
N SER A 57 -46.56 21.27 15.10
CA SER A 57 -46.28 19.99 14.46
C SER A 57 -45.89 18.87 15.47
N LEU A 58 -45.23 19.21 16.58
CA LEU A 58 -44.96 18.27 17.65
C LEU A 58 -46.22 17.85 18.41
N LEU A 59 -47.12 18.81 18.67
CA LEU A 59 -48.42 18.54 19.30
C LEU A 59 -49.33 17.64 18.47
N CYS A 60 -49.25 17.72 17.14
CA CYS A 60 -50.03 16.86 16.26
C CYS A 60 -49.60 15.39 16.24
N ALA A 61 -48.37 15.09 16.66
CA ALA A 61 -47.84 13.74 16.71
C ALA A 61 -48.12 13.00 18.04
N LEU A 62 -48.63 13.69 19.07
CA LEU A 62 -48.92 13.11 20.37
C LEU A 62 -50.32 12.45 20.44
N PRO A 63 -50.51 11.37 21.20
CA PRO A 63 -51.85 10.81 21.45
C PRO A 63 -52.73 11.80 22.21
N LEU A 64 -54.05 11.70 22.02
CA LEU A 64 -55.03 12.66 22.49
C LEU A 64 -54.96 12.95 24.00
N SER A 65 -54.60 11.93 24.81
CA SER A 65 -54.41 12.01 26.26
C SER A 65 -53.16 12.84 26.66
N ALA A 66 -52.17 12.95 25.79
CA ALA A 66 -50.96 13.72 26.03
C ALA A 66 -51.18 15.19 25.57
N ARG A 67 -52.02 15.45 24.54
CA ARG A 67 -52.37 16.76 24.08
C ARG A 67 -53.15 17.54 25.13
N ASN A 68 -54.11 16.91 25.82
CA ASN A 68 -54.88 17.55 26.89
C ASN A 68 -54.00 17.94 28.08
N ARG A 69 -53.03 17.10 28.48
CA ARG A 69 -52.09 17.45 29.55
C ARG A 69 -51.13 18.60 29.21
N VAL A 70 -50.79 18.73 27.95
CA VAL A 70 -49.95 19.87 27.48
C VAL A 70 -50.80 21.16 27.43
N ALA A 71 -52.04 21.07 27.02
CA ALA A 71 -52.98 22.19 27.03
C ALA A 71 -53.26 22.69 28.46
N ASP A 72 -53.49 21.78 29.40
CA ASP A 72 -53.74 22.14 30.82
C ASP A 72 -52.46 22.77 31.48
N ALA A 73 -51.27 22.30 31.10
CA ALA A 73 -50.00 22.87 31.56
C ALA A 73 -49.69 24.26 30.99
N MET A 74 -50.22 24.57 29.80
CA MET A 74 -50.11 25.90 29.17
C MET A 74 -51.04 26.94 29.84
N GLU A 75 -52.23 26.54 30.34
CA GLU A 75 -53.13 27.40 31.07
C GLU A 75 -52.72 27.64 32.51
N SER A 76 -52.02 26.68 33.17
CA SER A 76 -51.58 26.79 34.56
C SER A 76 -50.25 27.52 34.78
N GLY A 77 -49.53 27.89 33.75
CA GLY A 77 -48.23 28.56 33.84
C GLY A 77 -47.08 27.63 34.31
N GLU A 78 -47.32 26.32 34.42
CA GLU A 78 -46.32 25.32 34.87
C GLU A 78 -45.34 24.90 33.80
N MET A 79 -45.33 25.52 32.62
CA MET A 79 -44.53 25.14 31.49
C MET A 79 -43.02 25.36 31.72
N GLU A 80 -42.62 26.34 32.55
CA GLU A 80 -41.21 26.51 32.92
C GLU A 80 -40.68 25.34 33.75
N VAL A 81 -41.51 24.75 34.62
CA VAL A 81 -41.12 23.60 35.46
C VAL A 81 -41.00 22.32 34.62
N LEU A 82 -41.82 22.13 33.57
CA LEU A 82 -41.72 21.01 32.65
C LEU A 82 -40.48 21.14 31.76
N LEU A 83 -40.14 22.32 31.26
CA LEU A 83 -38.94 22.58 30.50
C LEU A 83 -37.67 22.43 31.33
N SER A 84 -37.67 22.83 32.61
CA SER A 84 -36.53 22.63 33.51
C SER A 84 -36.31 21.16 33.87
N LYS A 85 -37.38 20.35 34.01
CA LYS A 85 -37.26 18.91 34.25
C LYS A 85 -36.79 18.14 33.02
N THR A 86 -37.19 18.53 31.78
CA THR A 86 -36.66 17.94 30.56
C THR A 86 -35.21 18.32 30.33
N ALA A 87 -34.77 19.54 30.67
CA ALA A 87 -33.36 19.92 30.60
C ALA A 87 -32.46 19.11 31.55
N ALA A 88 -32.99 18.68 32.71
CA ALA A 88 -32.25 17.81 33.65
C ALA A 88 -32.05 16.37 33.13
N TRP A 89 -32.86 15.91 32.17
CA TRP A 89 -32.71 14.59 31.55
C TRP A 89 -31.70 14.59 30.39
N THR A 90 -31.34 15.76 29.85
CA THR A 90 -30.34 15.90 28.78
C THR A 90 -28.91 16.08 29.32
N SER A 91 -28.73 16.14 30.66
CA SER A 91 -27.41 16.31 31.29
C SER A 91 -26.70 15.02 31.69
N THR A 92 -27.29 13.85 31.49
CA THR A 92 -26.48 12.63 31.46
C THR A 92 -25.73 12.64 30.14
N PRO A 93 -24.37 12.61 30.16
CA PRO A 93 -23.66 12.40 28.92
C PRO A 93 -24.12 11.03 28.37
N VAL A 94 -24.90 11.06 27.29
CA VAL A 94 -25.04 9.88 26.45
C VAL A 94 -23.62 9.67 25.95
N GLU A 95 -22.92 8.74 26.55
CA GLU A 95 -21.67 8.23 26.02
C GLU A 95 -22.03 7.76 24.62
N LEU A 96 -21.64 8.57 23.62
CA LEU A 96 -21.78 8.20 22.22
C LEU A 96 -20.97 6.92 22.12
N MET A 97 -21.66 5.77 22.17
CA MET A 97 -21.01 4.51 21.79
C MET A 97 -20.58 4.75 20.36
N ALA A 98 -19.27 4.96 20.17
CA ALA A 98 -18.67 4.96 18.84
C ALA A 98 -19.18 3.69 18.14
N ASP A 99 -19.66 3.81 16.93
CA ASP A 99 -19.99 2.65 16.13
C ASP A 99 -18.85 1.64 16.27
N PRO A 100 -19.13 0.37 16.53
CA PRO A 100 -18.08 -0.61 16.71
C PRO A 100 -17.18 -0.57 15.48
N ALA A 101 -15.92 -0.24 15.70
CA ALA A 101 -14.95 -0.12 14.64
C ALA A 101 -14.97 -1.40 13.78
N VAL A 102 -15.12 -1.24 12.48
CA VAL A 102 -15.16 -2.38 11.55
C VAL A 102 -13.73 -2.89 11.39
N PRO A 103 -13.48 -4.19 11.65
CA PRO A 103 -12.18 -4.79 11.45
C PRO A 103 -11.65 -4.54 10.04
N THR A 104 -10.41 -4.05 9.93
CA THR A 104 -9.80 -3.71 8.65
C THR A 104 -8.32 -4.05 8.64
N ALA A 105 -7.66 -3.87 7.49
CA ALA A 105 -6.22 -4.01 7.33
C ALA A 105 -5.67 -2.94 6.38
N GLN A 106 -4.41 -2.56 6.60
CA GLN A 106 -3.67 -1.62 5.75
C GLN A 106 -2.40 -2.32 5.23
N PRO A 107 -2.53 -3.24 4.27
CA PRO A 107 -1.40 -4.02 3.81
C PRO A 107 -0.30 -3.13 3.22
N ALA A 108 0.94 -3.48 3.53
CA ALA A 108 2.12 -2.81 3.01
C ALA A 108 3.05 -3.80 2.31
N MET A 109 3.72 -3.31 1.28
CA MET A 109 4.77 -4.00 0.56
C MET A 109 6.10 -3.27 0.77
N VAL A 110 7.07 -3.95 1.36
CA VAL A 110 8.40 -3.41 1.65
C VAL A 110 9.43 -4.09 0.76
N VAL A 111 10.03 -3.35 -0.13
CA VAL A 111 11.12 -3.78 -0.99
C VAL A 111 12.43 -3.69 -0.22
N ILE A 112 13.22 -4.77 -0.27
CA ILE A 112 14.51 -4.87 0.42
C ILE A 112 15.61 -4.88 -0.65
N ALA A 113 16.35 -3.79 -0.73
CA ALA A 113 17.47 -3.65 -1.66
C ALA A 113 18.67 -4.52 -1.26
N ALA A 114 19.63 -4.73 -2.16
CA ALA A 114 20.80 -5.55 -1.92
C ALA A 114 21.71 -5.01 -0.79
N ASP A 115 21.70 -3.71 -0.55
CA ASP A 115 22.39 -3.04 0.57
C ASP A 115 21.66 -3.14 1.91
N GLY A 116 20.47 -3.78 1.93
CA GLY A 116 19.62 -3.92 3.10
C GLY A 116 18.68 -2.73 3.34
N LYS A 117 18.68 -1.72 2.46
CA LYS A 117 17.75 -0.61 2.56
C LYS A 117 16.33 -1.09 2.29
N GLU A 118 15.40 -0.70 3.14
CA GLU A 118 13.99 -1.00 3.03
C GLU A 118 13.21 0.23 2.53
N THR A 119 12.29 0.01 1.59
CA THR A 119 11.41 1.06 1.03
C THR A 119 10.01 0.51 0.91
N GLU A 120 9.03 1.25 1.43
CA GLU A 120 7.61 0.90 1.25
C GLU A 120 7.14 1.36 -0.12
N GLU A 121 6.54 0.44 -0.89
CA GLU A 121 6.13 0.66 -2.27
C GLU A 121 4.71 0.12 -2.51
N THR A 122 3.99 0.71 -3.45
CA THR A 122 2.67 0.23 -3.88
C THR A 122 2.74 -0.76 -5.04
N GLY A 123 3.87 -0.83 -5.73
CA GLY A 123 4.18 -1.73 -6.83
C GLY A 123 5.66 -1.69 -7.16
N TYR A 124 6.12 -2.60 -8.01
CA TYR A 124 7.52 -2.68 -8.42
C TYR A 124 7.61 -2.97 -9.92
N ASP A 125 8.53 -2.28 -10.59
CA ASP A 125 8.93 -2.58 -11.98
C ASP A 125 10.46 -2.50 -12.06
N GLY A 126 11.09 -3.66 -12.29
CA GLY A 126 12.55 -3.70 -12.25
C GLY A 126 13.14 -5.08 -12.50
N SER A 127 14.27 -5.35 -11.84
CA SER A 127 15.10 -6.53 -12.07
C SER A 127 14.97 -7.56 -10.94
N ALA A 128 15.17 -8.84 -11.28
CA ALA A 128 15.42 -9.92 -10.32
C ALA A 128 16.93 -10.02 -9.99
N PRO A 129 17.27 -10.59 -8.80
CA PRO A 129 16.38 -11.03 -7.75
C PRO A 129 15.77 -9.86 -6.98
N LEU A 130 14.50 -9.97 -6.60
CA LEU A 130 13.82 -8.94 -5.81
C LEU A 130 13.31 -9.57 -4.51
N ARG A 131 13.76 -9.04 -3.37
CA ARG A 131 13.26 -9.43 -2.04
C ARG A 131 12.19 -8.46 -1.58
N VAL A 132 11.06 -9.02 -1.16
CA VAL A 132 9.91 -8.24 -0.68
C VAL A 132 9.41 -8.84 0.63
N ARG A 133 9.04 -7.97 1.57
CA ARG A 133 8.26 -8.31 2.76
C ARG A 133 6.87 -7.70 2.62
N PHE A 134 5.85 -8.48 2.92
CA PHE A 134 4.45 -8.06 2.96
C PHE A 134 3.98 -8.04 4.41
N GLU A 135 3.31 -6.98 4.83
CA GLU A 135 2.81 -6.75 6.18
C GLU A 135 1.30 -6.52 6.13
N ALA A 136 0.51 -7.26 6.91
CA ALA A 136 -0.95 -7.17 6.87
C ALA A 136 -1.48 -5.92 7.56
N ARG A 137 -0.85 -5.47 8.66
CA ARG A 137 -1.23 -4.30 9.47
C ARG A 137 -2.73 -4.26 9.78
N ALA A 138 -3.26 -5.36 10.33
CA ALA A 138 -4.67 -5.43 10.73
C ALA A 138 -4.95 -4.51 11.91
N THR A 139 -6.11 -3.80 11.88
CA THR A 139 -6.55 -2.85 12.90
C THR A 139 -8.05 -3.03 13.21
N ASP A 140 -8.50 -2.44 14.31
CA ASP A 140 -9.90 -2.30 14.70
C ASP A 140 -10.66 -3.64 14.86
N TYR A 141 -9.94 -4.75 15.11
CA TYR A 141 -10.56 -6.07 15.24
C TYR A 141 -10.95 -6.46 16.68
N GLY A 142 -10.64 -5.63 17.70
CA GLY A 142 -11.04 -5.84 19.08
C GLY A 142 -10.61 -7.21 19.62
N THR A 143 -11.58 -8.04 20.04
CA THR A 143 -11.37 -9.40 20.56
C THR A 143 -11.35 -10.48 19.47
N ARG A 144 -11.58 -10.13 18.19
CA ARG A 144 -11.59 -11.07 17.07
C ARG A 144 -10.18 -11.57 16.78
N THR A 145 -10.07 -12.80 16.36
CA THR A 145 -8.80 -13.41 15.92
C THR A 145 -8.65 -13.21 14.42
N PRO A 146 -7.60 -12.50 13.96
CA PRO A 146 -7.32 -12.32 12.52
C PRO A 146 -6.66 -13.59 11.96
N LEU A 147 -7.21 -14.11 10.87
CA LEU A 147 -6.65 -15.17 10.04
C LEU A 147 -6.24 -14.57 8.70
N TYR A 148 -4.97 -14.64 8.39
CA TYR A 148 -4.38 -14.02 7.22
C TYR A 148 -4.26 -15.01 6.07
N GLU A 149 -4.44 -14.55 4.84
CA GLU A 149 -4.20 -15.30 3.62
C GLU A 149 -3.61 -14.37 2.56
N TRP A 150 -2.32 -14.55 2.26
CA TRP A 150 -1.62 -13.90 1.16
C TRP A 150 -1.65 -14.79 -0.06
N GLN A 151 -2.24 -14.32 -1.14
CA GLN A 151 -2.33 -15.02 -2.43
C GLN A 151 -1.39 -14.41 -3.44
N PHE A 152 -0.47 -15.22 -3.97
CA PHE A 152 0.50 -14.85 -5.00
C PHE A 152 0.07 -15.42 -6.33
N HIS A 153 -0.21 -14.56 -7.31
CA HIS A 153 -0.66 -14.95 -8.65
C HIS A 153 0.35 -14.52 -9.70
N ARG A 154 0.43 -15.28 -10.78
CA ARG A 154 1.05 -14.86 -12.04
C ARG A 154 0.00 -14.20 -12.93
N GLU A 155 0.40 -13.22 -13.71
CA GLU A 155 -0.48 -12.61 -14.72
C GLU A 155 -1.09 -13.68 -15.63
N GLY A 156 -2.41 -13.58 -15.87
CA GLY A 156 -3.17 -14.55 -16.66
C GLY A 156 -3.55 -15.84 -15.94
N SER A 157 -3.16 -16.03 -14.67
CA SER A 157 -3.57 -17.19 -13.86
C SER A 157 -4.63 -16.81 -12.84
N SER A 158 -5.74 -17.54 -12.80
CA SER A 158 -6.78 -17.38 -11.77
C SER A 158 -6.41 -18.07 -10.46
N ALA A 159 -5.56 -19.10 -10.50
CA ALA A 159 -5.12 -19.81 -9.31
C ALA A 159 -3.82 -19.21 -8.76
N PRO A 160 -3.69 -19.06 -7.44
CA PRO A 160 -2.44 -18.65 -6.82
C PRO A 160 -1.38 -19.75 -6.98
N PHE A 161 -0.13 -19.37 -7.29
CA PHE A 161 0.99 -20.32 -7.28
C PHE A 161 1.59 -20.52 -5.90
N LEU A 162 1.27 -19.61 -4.95
CA LEU A 162 1.71 -19.67 -3.57
C LEU A 162 0.67 -19.01 -2.67
N VAL A 163 0.41 -19.60 -1.50
CA VAL A 163 -0.41 -19.02 -0.43
C VAL A 163 0.39 -19.02 0.87
N ARG A 164 0.26 -17.95 1.66
CA ARG A 164 0.88 -17.79 2.98
C ARG A 164 -0.16 -17.32 3.99
N TYR A 165 -0.02 -17.76 5.26
CA TYR A 165 -1.02 -17.51 6.31
C TYR A 165 -0.48 -16.70 7.50
N ASP A 166 0.73 -16.18 7.42
CA ASP A 166 1.32 -15.35 8.46
C ASP A 166 0.86 -13.89 8.31
N ALA A 167 0.84 -13.14 9.43
CA ALA A 167 0.56 -11.70 9.40
C ALA A 167 1.57 -10.94 8.53
N ASN A 168 2.84 -11.34 8.61
CA ASN A 168 3.92 -10.81 7.79
C ASN A 168 4.59 -11.96 7.06
N THR A 169 4.81 -11.79 5.76
CA THR A 169 5.44 -12.82 4.93
C THR A 169 6.48 -12.22 4.00
N GLY A 170 7.47 -13.01 3.61
CA GLY A 170 8.50 -12.59 2.66
C GLY A 170 8.53 -13.49 1.44
N TYR A 171 8.92 -12.91 0.30
CA TYR A 171 9.13 -13.64 -0.93
C TYR A 171 10.27 -13.03 -1.75
N GLU A 172 11.06 -13.90 -2.42
CA GLU A 172 12.10 -13.50 -3.35
C GLU A 172 11.68 -13.85 -4.78
N PHE A 173 11.41 -12.82 -5.59
CA PHE A 173 11.06 -12.99 -6.99
C PHE A 173 12.33 -13.20 -7.80
N THR A 174 12.49 -14.41 -8.33
CA THR A 174 13.65 -14.84 -9.14
C THR A 174 13.28 -15.17 -10.58
N GLU A 175 12.01 -15.03 -10.94
CA GLU A 175 11.50 -15.30 -12.28
C GLU A 175 10.96 -14.01 -12.92
N SER A 176 11.18 -13.83 -14.22
CA SER A 176 10.61 -12.71 -14.98
C SER A 176 9.11 -12.88 -15.21
N GLY A 177 8.42 -11.77 -15.39
CA GLY A 177 6.97 -11.73 -15.60
C GLY A 177 6.28 -10.78 -14.65
N THR A 178 4.96 -10.72 -14.74
CA THR A 178 4.13 -9.90 -13.84
C THR A 178 3.45 -10.79 -12.81
N PHE A 179 3.52 -10.34 -11.57
CA PHE A 179 2.92 -11.00 -10.42
C PHE A 179 1.97 -10.03 -9.71
N THR A 180 0.94 -10.58 -9.08
CA THR A 180 0.07 -9.84 -8.16
C THR A 180 0.01 -10.54 -6.82
N VAL A 181 0.10 -9.76 -5.74
CA VAL A 181 -0.01 -10.26 -4.37
C VAL A 181 -1.16 -9.56 -3.69
N ARG A 182 -2.08 -10.34 -3.12
CA ARG A 182 -3.30 -9.85 -2.47
C ARG A 182 -3.43 -10.43 -1.08
N LEU A 183 -3.88 -9.59 -0.14
CA LEU A 183 -4.23 -9.99 1.21
C LEU A 183 -5.74 -10.19 1.36
N LEU A 184 -6.10 -11.31 1.99
CA LEU A 184 -7.42 -11.53 2.59
C LEU A 184 -7.23 -11.72 4.09
N VAL A 185 -8.12 -11.13 4.90
CA VAL A 185 -8.12 -11.33 6.35
C VAL A 185 -9.52 -11.72 6.80
N SER A 186 -9.63 -12.80 7.55
CA SER A 186 -10.87 -13.22 8.20
C SER A 186 -10.77 -12.97 9.70
N PHE A 187 -11.58 -12.07 10.23
CA PHE A 187 -11.65 -11.74 11.65
C PHE A 187 -12.75 -12.58 12.31
N VAL A 188 -12.36 -13.55 13.13
CA VAL A 188 -13.26 -14.57 13.68
C VAL A 188 -13.47 -14.34 15.17
N GLU A 189 -14.74 -14.41 15.62
CA GLU A 189 -15.12 -14.38 17.03
C GLU A 189 -16.42 -15.16 17.24
N ASN A 190 -16.43 -16.13 18.16
CA ASN A 190 -17.63 -16.92 18.56
C ASN A 190 -18.42 -17.52 17.39
N GLY A 191 -17.74 -17.88 16.28
CA GLY A 191 -18.37 -18.42 15.08
C GLY A 191 -18.87 -17.38 14.08
N ASP A 192 -18.79 -16.09 14.42
CA ASP A 192 -19.01 -14.98 13.50
C ASP A 192 -17.71 -14.59 12.78
N THR A 193 -17.80 -14.18 11.51
CA THR A 193 -16.64 -13.86 10.69
C THR A 193 -16.88 -12.57 9.88
N VAL A 194 -15.97 -11.61 10.02
CA VAL A 194 -15.88 -10.43 9.16
C VAL A 194 -14.66 -10.58 8.27
N THR A 195 -14.83 -10.37 6.96
CA THR A 195 -13.75 -10.53 5.99
C THR A 195 -13.31 -9.16 5.44
N TYR A 196 -11.99 -8.99 5.37
CA TYR A 196 -11.34 -7.93 4.62
C TYR A 196 -10.69 -8.52 3.37
N THR A 197 -10.87 -7.88 2.23
CA THR A 197 -10.19 -8.23 0.98
C THR A 197 -9.53 -6.96 0.44
N GLN A 198 -8.22 -7.03 0.22
CA GLN A 198 -7.48 -5.92 -0.38
C GLN A 198 -7.99 -5.66 -1.81
N ASN A 199 -8.43 -4.42 -2.08
CA ASN A 199 -8.95 -4.03 -3.40
C ASN A 199 -7.82 -3.92 -4.44
N ASP A 200 -6.78 -3.14 -4.11
CA ASP A 200 -5.64 -2.88 -4.98
C ASP A 200 -4.49 -3.84 -4.63
N ALA A 201 -4.42 -4.97 -5.34
CA ALA A 201 -3.33 -5.93 -5.15
C ALA A 201 -1.98 -5.31 -5.53
N PHE A 202 -0.90 -5.68 -4.81
CA PHE A 202 0.45 -5.27 -5.16
C PHE A 202 0.84 -5.88 -6.50
N ARG A 203 1.27 -5.04 -7.44
CA ARG A 203 1.76 -5.47 -8.75
C ARG A 203 3.27 -5.44 -8.78
N ILE A 204 3.88 -6.57 -9.13
CA ILE A 204 5.33 -6.73 -9.25
C ILE A 204 5.65 -7.17 -10.70
N ALA A 205 6.35 -6.33 -11.46
CA ALA A 205 6.81 -6.62 -12.79
C ALA A 205 8.33 -6.83 -12.79
N ILE A 206 8.77 -8.01 -13.15
CA ILE A 206 10.19 -8.39 -13.26
C ILE A 206 10.57 -8.47 -14.75
N SER A 207 11.53 -7.66 -15.15
CA SER A 207 12.01 -7.59 -16.53
C SER A 207 12.72 -8.87 -16.96
N GLU A 208 12.73 -9.13 -18.28
CA GLU A 208 13.58 -10.17 -18.88
C GLU A 208 15.06 -9.87 -18.63
N SER A 209 15.88 -10.91 -18.73
CA SER A 209 17.31 -10.80 -18.47
C SER A 209 18.07 -10.16 -19.64
N LYS A 210 19.10 -9.40 -19.29
CA LYS A 210 20.07 -8.85 -20.24
C LYS A 210 21.47 -8.90 -19.62
N LEU A 211 22.46 -9.38 -20.37
CA LEU A 211 23.85 -9.44 -19.93
C LEU A 211 24.79 -9.29 -21.11
N GLU A 212 25.64 -8.27 -21.08
CA GLU A 212 26.67 -7.99 -22.07
C GLU A 212 27.97 -7.56 -21.41
N PHE A 213 29.11 -7.75 -22.12
CA PHE A 213 30.44 -7.33 -21.65
C PHE A 213 31.16 -6.49 -22.70
N PRO A 214 32.03 -5.55 -22.28
CA PRO A 214 32.88 -4.81 -23.19
C PRO A 214 33.94 -5.71 -23.84
N ASN A 215 34.69 -5.21 -24.83
CA ASN A 215 35.78 -5.92 -25.49
C ASN A 215 37.16 -5.56 -24.91
N ALA A 216 37.25 -4.44 -24.20
CA ALA A 216 38.46 -3.91 -23.61
C ALA A 216 38.16 -3.09 -22.38
N PHE A 217 39.18 -2.83 -21.58
CA PHE A 217 39.15 -1.90 -20.46
C PHE A 217 40.54 -1.30 -20.24
N THR A 218 40.60 -0.17 -19.54
CA THR A 218 41.81 0.66 -19.40
C THR A 218 42.06 0.98 -17.91
N PRO A 219 42.61 0.05 -17.14
CA PRO A 219 42.85 0.27 -15.70
C PRO A 219 44.05 1.17 -15.47
N ASN A 220 43.93 2.47 -15.84
CA ASN A 220 44.95 3.50 -15.72
C ASN A 220 44.69 4.47 -14.54
N GLY A 221 43.55 4.35 -13.86
CA GLY A 221 43.21 5.15 -12.68
C GLY A 221 42.57 6.50 -13.00
N ASP A 222 42.06 6.71 -14.21
CA ASP A 222 41.39 7.95 -14.64
C ASP A 222 39.90 7.98 -14.32
N GLY A 223 39.36 6.88 -13.78
CA GLY A 223 37.94 6.71 -13.44
C GLY A 223 37.08 6.22 -14.61
N ILE A 224 37.66 6.00 -15.80
CA ILE A 224 36.93 5.56 -16.99
C ILE A 224 37.40 4.17 -17.41
N ASN A 225 36.49 3.20 -17.44
CA ASN A 225 36.77 1.83 -17.82
C ASN A 225 37.92 1.15 -17.02
N ASP A 226 38.19 1.60 -15.80
CA ASP A 226 39.23 1.04 -14.93
C ASP A 226 38.90 -0.39 -14.47
N VAL A 227 37.66 -0.78 -14.47
CA VAL A 227 37.18 -2.09 -14.05
C VAL A 227 36.47 -2.79 -15.18
N PHE A 228 36.94 -3.99 -15.52
CA PHE A 228 36.24 -4.87 -16.46
C PHE A 228 35.04 -5.51 -15.79
N LYS A 229 33.83 -5.11 -16.13
CA LYS A 229 32.57 -5.59 -15.58
C LYS A 229 31.49 -5.73 -16.66
N ALA A 230 30.32 -6.26 -16.29
CA ALA A 230 29.16 -6.24 -17.16
C ALA A 230 28.85 -4.80 -17.59
N LYS A 231 28.39 -4.63 -18.84
CA LYS A 231 27.93 -3.31 -19.33
C LYS A 231 26.76 -2.83 -18.49
N GLU A 232 26.66 -1.51 -18.34
CA GLU A 232 25.50 -0.88 -17.70
C GLU A 232 24.20 -1.31 -18.38
N GLY A 233 23.14 -1.43 -17.58
CA GLY A 233 21.83 -1.90 -18.04
C GLY A 233 21.71 -3.41 -18.14
N TYR A 234 22.62 -4.20 -17.50
CA TYR A 234 22.31 -5.62 -17.23
C TYR A 234 21.08 -5.70 -16.33
N LYS A 235 20.28 -6.75 -16.51
CA LYS A 235 18.99 -6.92 -15.82
C LYS A 235 18.76 -8.37 -15.46
N SER A 236 18.06 -8.58 -14.35
CA SER A 236 17.44 -9.85 -13.97
C SER A 236 18.36 -11.06 -14.10
N ILE A 237 19.57 -10.94 -13.58
CA ILE A 237 20.56 -12.05 -13.51
C ILE A 237 20.48 -12.67 -12.12
N VAL A 238 19.98 -13.92 -12.04
CA VAL A 238 19.73 -14.62 -10.77
C VAL A 238 20.87 -15.57 -10.35
N ARG A 239 21.73 -15.96 -11.30
CA ARG A 239 22.98 -16.66 -11.04
C ARG A 239 24.05 -16.09 -11.93
N PHE A 240 25.24 -15.93 -11.41
CA PHE A 240 26.35 -15.34 -12.13
C PHE A 240 27.68 -15.89 -11.64
N ARG A 241 28.55 -16.22 -12.58
CA ARG A 241 29.94 -16.57 -12.34
C ARG A 241 30.77 -16.15 -13.55
N ALA A 242 31.81 -15.38 -13.33
CA ALA A 242 32.72 -14.95 -14.37
C ALA A 242 34.17 -15.27 -14.01
N LEU A 243 34.91 -15.75 -14.98
CA LEU A 243 36.30 -16.20 -14.89
C LEU A 243 37.12 -15.46 -15.95
N ILE A 244 38.29 -14.97 -15.55
CA ILE A 244 39.33 -14.46 -16.45
C ILE A 244 40.50 -15.43 -16.51
N PHE A 245 40.96 -15.73 -17.70
CA PHE A 245 42.15 -16.53 -17.97
C PHE A 245 43.17 -15.74 -18.76
N ASN A 246 44.47 -16.00 -18.48
CA ASN A 246 45.54 -15.47 -19.30
C ASN A 246 45.74 -16.33 -20.58
N ARG A 247 46.66 -15.90 -21.46
CA ARG A 247 46.96 -16.59 -22.74
C ARG A 247 47.45 -18.06 -22.58
N TRP A 248 47.88 -18.45 -21.40
CA TRP A 248 48.30 -19.82 -21.09
C TRP A 248 47.18 -20.68 -20.48
N GLY A 249 45.95 -20.15 -20.43
CA GLY A 249 44.80 -20.85 -19.84
C GLY A 249 44.75 -20.87 -18.32
N ARG A 250 45.65 -20.14 -17.64
CA ARG A 250 45.62 -20.03 -16.17
C ARG A 250 44.56 -19.06 -15.76
N LYS A 251 43.68 -19.45 -14.83
CA LYS A 251 42.71 -18.56 -14.19
C LYS A 251 43.43 -17.47 -13.39
N VAL A 252 43.12 -16.23 -13.63
CA VAL A 252 43.71 -15.06 -12.98
C VAL A 252 42.74 -14.29 -12.09
N TYR A 253 41.43 -14.36 -12.40
CA TYR A 253 40.42 -13.70 -11.61
C TYR A 253 39.08 -14.43 -11.69
N GLU A 254 38.23 -14.25 -10.67
CA GLU A 254 36.91 -14.83 -10.58
C GLU A 254 36.00 -13.92 -9.73
N TRP A 255 34.75 -13.70 -10.17
CA TRP A 255 33.74 -13.02 -9.38
C TRP A 255 32.35 -13.60 -9.66
N ASN A 256 31.42 -13.41 -8.68
CA ASN A 256 30.10 -14.05 -8.69
C ASN A 256 28.91 -13.04 -8.59
N ASP A 257 29.18 -11.76 -8.79
CA ASP A 257 28.17 -10.69 -8.80
C ASP A 257 28.28 -9.88 -10.10
N PRO A 258 27.22 -9.75 -10.92
CA PRO A 258 27.25 -8.93 -12.13
C PRO A 258 27.74 -7.49 -11.91
N ALA A 259 27.47 -6.91 -10.72
CA ALA A 259 27.95 -5.57 -10.35
C ALA A 259 29.44 -5.51 -10.08
N GLY A 260 30.04 -6.64 -9.72
CA GLY A 260 31.49 -6.75 -9.53
C GLY A 260 32.27 -6.74 -10.83
N GLY A 261 33.60 -6.81 -10.75
CA GLY A 261 34.47 -6.78 -11.91
C GLY A 261 35.92 -6.99 -11.57
N TRP A 262 36.78 -7.04 -12.61
CA TRP A 262 38.20 -7.20 -12.51
C TRP A 262 38.92 -5.86 -12.74
N ASP A 263 39.72 -5.44 -11.78
CA ASP A 263 40.51 -4.20 -11.79
C ASP A 263 41.85 -4.31 -12.56
N GLY A 264 42.09 -5.42 -13.26
CA GLY A 264 43.32 -5.66 -14.00
C GLY A 264 44.51 -6.06 -13.11
N ARG A 265 44.27 -6.62 -11.91
CA ARG A 265 45.33 -7.12 -11.02
C ARG A 265 45.26 -8.63 -10.89
N ILE A 266 46.40 -9.25 -10.62
CA ILE A 266 46.57 -10.68 -10.28
C ILE A 266 47.21 -10.74 -8.92
N GLY A 267 46.41 -10.98 -7.88
CA GLY A 267 46.83 -10.78 -6.50
C GLY A 267 47.15 -9.30 -6.23
N SER A 268 48.35 -9.01 -5.72
CA SER A 268 48.80 -7.63 -5.47
C SER A 268 49.47 -6.95 -6.66
N ALA A 269 49.81 -7.69 -7.73
CA ALA A 269 50.53 -7.20 -8.88
C ALA A 269 49.59 -6.80 -10.03
N GLU A 270 50.01 -5.81 -10.82
CA GLU A 270 49.32 -5.43 -12.06
C GLU A 270 49.48 -6.54 -13.10
N ALA A 271 48.36 -6.86 -13.76
CA ALA A 271 48.36 -7.76 -14.89
C ALA A 271 48.99 -7.05 -16.11
N PRO A 272 49.87 -7.74 -16.90
CA PRO A 272 50.42 -7.18 -18.11
C PRO A 272 49.39 -6.79 -19.14
N ASP A 273 49.65 -5.75 -19.93
CA ASP A 273 48.84 -5.41 -21.08
C ASP A 273 48.75 -6.56 -22.08
N GLY A 274 47.60 -6.72 -22.70
CA GLY A 274 47.37 -7.74 -23.69
C GLY A 274 45.98 -8.43 -23.61
N ALA A 275 45.91 -9.57 -24.30
CA ALA A 275 44.67 -10.32 -24.41
C ALA A 275 44.50 -11.30 -23.23
N TYR A 276 43.29 -11.29 -22.70
CA TYR A 276 42.75 -12.23 -21.71
C TYR A 276 41.49 -12.88 -22.25
N TYR A 277 41.06 -13.95 -21.62
CA TYR A 277 39.87 -14.72 -22.02
C TYR A 277 38.86 -14.72 -20.90
N LEU A 278 37.67 -14.17 -21.22
CA LEU A 278 36.50 -14.18 -20.35
C LEU A 278 35.69 -15.47 -20.58
N ASN A 279 35.29 -16.12 -19.51
CA ASN A 279 34.26 -17.14 -19.50
C ASN A 279 33.20 -16.78 -18.47
N VAL A 280 31.95 -16.59 -18.92
CA VAL A 280 30.81 -16.27 -18.04
C VAL A 280 29.79 -17.39 -18.15
N GLU A 281 29.33 -17.86 -17.00
CA GLU A 281 28.16 -18.70 -16.83
C GLU A 281 27.14 -17.94 -15.99
N ALA A 282 25.99 -17.65 -16.56
CA ALA A 282 24.94 -16.92 -15.86
C ALA A 282 23.56 -17.44 -16.24
N ARG A 283 22.59 -17.21 -15.37
CA ARG A 283 21.19 -17.53 -15.62
C ARG A 283 20.32 -16.29 -15.39
N GLY A 284 19.47 -15.99 -16.36
CA GLY A 284 18.47 -14.95 -16.28
C GLY A 284 17.20 -15.42 -15.58
N ALA A 285 16.43 -14.47 -15.08
CA ALA A 285 15.11 -14.69 -14.48
C ALA A 285 14.08 -15.24 -15.48
N ASP A 286 14.27 -14.96 -16.79
CA ASP A 286 13.51 -15.50 -17.92
C ASP A 286 13.91 -16.95 -18.28
N GLY A 287 14.78 -17.56 -17.49
CA GLY A 287 15.29 -18.91 -17.73
C GLY A 287 16.43 -18.99 -18.75
N ARG A 288 16.83 -17.87 -19.38
CA ARG A 288 17.94 -17.83 -20.34
C ARG A 288 19.25 -18.18 -19.66
N ASN A 289 20.00 -19.11 -20.28
CA ASN A 289 21.37 -19.43 -19.87
C ASN A 289 22.36 -18.66 -20.74
N TYR A 290 23.28 -17.97 -20.10
CA TYR A 290 24.37 -17.23 -20.73
C TYR A 290 25.66 -18.02 -20.60
N HIS A 291 26.28 -18.35 -21.75
CA HIS A 291 27.60 -18.94 -21.85
C HIS A 291 28.46 -18.02 -22.71
N ILE A 292 29.04 -16.98 -22.09
CA ILE A 292 29.78 -15.96 -22.82
C ILE A 292 31.27 -16.31 -22.75
N LYS A 293 31.86 -16.62 -23.91
CA LYS A 293 33.31 -16.78 -24.07
C LYS A 293 33.80 -15.68 -24.99
N LYS A 294 34.76 -14.90 -24.51
CA LYS A 294 35.18 -13.69 -25.23
C LYS A 294 36.64 -13.37 -24.94
N THR A 295 37.35 -12.89 -25.97
CA THR A 295 38.65 -12.25 -25.78
C THR A 295 38.43 -10.82 -25.33
N ILE A 296 39.15 -10.39 -24.32
CA ILE A 296 39.18 -9.02 -23.78
C ILE A 296 40.57 -8.46 -23.81
N ASN A 297 40.71 -7.16 -24.05
CA ASN A 297 42.01 -6.50 -24.09
C ASN A 297 42.16 -5.61 -22.85
N LEU A 298 43.28 -5.76 -22.15
CA LEU A 298 43.73 -4.88 -21.09
C LEU A 298 44.74 -3.91 -21.66
N LEU A 299 44.47 -2.59 -21.59
CA LEU A 299 45.23 -1.53 -22.24
C LEU A 299 45.50 -0.40 -21.25
N ARG A 300 46.57 -0.46 -20.43
CA ARG A 300 46.89 0.56 -19.41
C ARG A 300 47.39 1.88 -19.97
N ARG A 301 48.02 1.81 -21.11
CA ARG A 301 48.68 2.99 -21.74
C ARG A 301 47.79 3.71 -22.75
N PHE A 302 46.51 3.42 -22.80
CA PHE A 302 45.59 4.06 -23.72
C PHE A 302 44.94 5.27 -23.02
N ASP A 303 45.34 6.50 -23.44
CA ASP A 303 44.67 7.74 -23.06
C ASP A 303 43.62 8.08 -24.11
N GLU A 304 42.33 8.06 -23.75
CA GLU A 304 41.24 8.47 -24.65
C GLU A 304 41.33 9.93 -25.14
N GLN A 305 42.14 10.77 -24.47
CA GLN A 305 42.34 12.19 -24.85
C GLN A 305 43.10 12.41 -26.15
N GLN A 306 43.76 11.40 -26.72
CA GLN A 306 44.52 11.57 -27.98
C GLN A 306 43.71 11.32 -29.27
N SER A 307 42.46 10.85 -29.21
CA SER A 307 41.63 10.60 -30.40
C SER A 307 40.88 11.85 -30.92
N GLY A 308 41.01 13.00 -30.28
CA GLY A 308 40.35 14.26 -30.62
C GLY A 308 41.20 15.28 -31.39
N GLY A 309 42.29 14.85 -32.07
CA GLY A 309 43.18 15.73 -32.79
C GLY A 309 43.30 15.46 -34.30
N THR A 310 42.75 16.37 -35.08
CA THR A 310 43.05 16.67 -36.49
C THR A 310 42.48 15.74 -37.58
N HIS A 311 41.40 16.20 -38.17
CA HIS A 311 41.42 16.53 -39.61
C HIS A 311 40.34 17.57 -39.93
#